data_08d6e9ce41de0b865b49bad6d42edcd8
#
_entry.id   08d6e9ce41de0b865b49bad6d42edcd8
#
_cell.length_a   1.000
_cell.length_b   1.000
_cell.length_c   1.000
_cell.angle_alpha   90.00
_cell.angle_beta   90.00
_cell.angle_gamma   90.00
#
_symmetry.space_group_name_H-M   'P 1'
#
loop_
_entity.id
_entity.type
_entity.pdbx_description
1 polymer ?
#
loop_
_entity_poly.entity_id
_entity_poly.type
_entity_poly.pdbx_seq_one_letter_code
_entity_poly.pdbx_strand_id
1 'polypeptide(L)'
;MNRTIKKVGEDADNLKANTAIAALMTMLNEFYDKGVNKAEYKTFLALLNPFAPHITEELWQQLGETGLLSVAPWPAYDEAKTVESTVEMAVQVNGKLKGTIKLAADADKQAAIDAALAEEKVQHAIEGKQIVKQIVVPGKIVNLVVK
;
A
#
# COMPACT_ATOMS: atom_id res chain seq x y z
N MET A 1 5.90 6.34 0.34
CA MET A 1 7.29 6.69 -0.03
C MET A 1 8.22 5.46 -0.02
N ASN A 2 8.64 4.89 1.12
CA ASN A 2 9.65 3.79 1.17
C ASN A 2 9.29 2.59 0.28
N ARG A 3 8.04 2.16 0.27
CA ARG A 3 7.53 1.06 -0.58
C ARG A 3 7.66 1.37 -2.08
N THR A 4 7.41 2.62 -2.45
CA THR A 4 7.54 3.05 -3.85
C THR A 4 9.00 3.08 -4.27
N ILE A 5 9.92 3.58 -3.41
CA ILE A 5 11.36 3.59 -3.68
C ILE A 5 11.85 2.16 -3.94
N LYS A 6 11.53 1.22 -3.04
CA LYS A 6 11.87 -0.20 -3.19
C LYS A 6 11.31 -0.77 -4.50
N LYS A 7 10.00 -0.61 -4.72
CA LYS A 7 9.30 -1.15 -5.90
C LYS A 7 9.88 -0.62 -7.21
N VAL A 8 10.08 0.70 -7.32
CA VAL A 8 10.62 1.32 -8.53
C VAL A 8 12.08 0.90 -8.76
N GLY A 9 12.89 0.80 -7.70
CA GLY A 9 14.27 0.31 -7.79
C GLY A 9 14.33 -1.12 -8.31
N GLU A 10 13.59 -2.05 -7.68
CA GLU A 10 13.52 -3.44 -8.12
C GLU A 10 13.00 -3.59 -9.55
N ASP A 11 12.00 -2.81 -9.95
CA ASP A 11 11.44 -2.84 -11.30
C ASP A 11 12.41 -2.25 -12.34
N ALA A 12 13.15 -1.19 -11.99
CA ALA A 12 14.18 -0.62 -12.86
C ALA A 12 15.32 -1.60 -13.10
N ASP A 13 15.83 -2.25 -12.06
CA ASP A 13 16.87 -3.29 -12.15
C ASP A 13 16.44 -4.49 -13.00
N ASN A 14 15.16 -4.83 -12.98
CA ASN A 14 14.58 -5.91 -13.77
C ASN A 14 13.98 -5.48 -15.12
N LEU A 15 14.24 -4.24 -15.57
CA LEU A 15 13.73 -3.67 -16.82
C LEU A 15 12.19 -3.70 -16.96
N LYS A 16 11.48 -3.60 -15.83
CA LYS A 16 10.01 -3.58 -15.78
C LYS A 16 9.46 -2.15 -15.73
N ALA A 17 9.76 -1.37 -16.76
CA ALA A 17 9.39 0.05 -16.82
C ALA A 17 7.88 0.31 -16.63
N ASN A 18 7.01 -0.54 -17.18
CA ASN A 18 5.56 -0.41 -17.06
C ASN A 18 5.06 -0.47 -15.61
N THR A 19 5.58 -1.38 -14.80
CA THR A 19 5.20 -1.51 -13.39
C THR A 19 5.83 -0.43 -12.52
N ALA A 20 7.06 0.00 -12.83
CA ALA A 20 7.70 1.15 -12.19
C ALA A 20 6.90 2.43 -12.42
N ILE A 21 6.52 2.72 -13.67
CA ILE A 21 5.71 3.89 -14.02
C ILE A 21 4.34 3.83 -13.33
N ALA A 22 3.68 2.68 -13.28
CA ALA A 22 2.41 2.53 -12.56
C ALA A 22 2.54 2.84 -11.06
N ALA A 23 3.65 2.43 -10.43
CA ALA A 23 3.93 2.76 -9.03
C ALA A 23 4.15 4.28 -8.83
N LEU A 24 4.85 4.93 -9.76
CA LEU A 24 5.05 6.38 -9.76
C LEU A 24 3.73 7.15 -9.97
N MET A 25 2.84 6.68 -10.85
CA MET A 25 1.52 7.28 -11.03
C MET A 25 0.67 7.17 -9.75
N THR A 26 0.73 6.04 -9.06
CA THR A 26 0.05 5.87 -7.77
C THR A 26 0.58 6.87 -6.72
N MET A 27 1.90 7.04 -6.65
CA MET A 27 2.53 7.99 -5.74
C MET A 27 2.16 9.45 -6.09
N LEU A 28 2.10 9.79 -7.37
CA LEU A 28 1.69 11.11 -7.83
C LEU A 28 0.23 11.41 -7.43
N ASN A 29 -0.67 10.44 -7.57
CA ASN A 29 -2.06 10.59 -7.12
C ASN A 29 -2.15 10.83 -5.61
N GLU A 30 -1.33 10.13 -4.81
CA GLU A 30 -1.25 10.39 -3.37
C GLU A 30 -0.80 11.83 -3.05
N PHE A 31 0.09 12.42 -3.87
CA PHE A 31 0.53 13.80 -3.72
C PHE A 31 -0.60 14.79 -4.02
N TYR A 32 -1.45 14.52 -5.01
CA TYR A 32 -2.64 15.34 -5.28
C TYR A 32 -3.63 15.32 -4.11
N ASP A 33 -3.80 14.17 -3.48
CA ASP A 33 -4.78 14.02 -2.38
C ASP A 33 -4.26 14.58 -1.05
N LYS A 34 -2.97 14.38 -0.75
CA LYS A 34 -2.39 14.64 0.59
C LYS A 34 -1.44 15.83 0.61
N GLY A 35 -1.09 16.38 -0.55
CA GLY A 35 0.01 17.31 -0.71
C GLY A 35 1.37 16.61 -0.73
N VAL A 36 2.42 17.37 -1.01
CA VAL A 36 3.80 16.89 -1.09
C VAL A 36 4.76 17.93 -0.53
N ASN A 37 5.73 17.52 0.25
CA ASN A 37 6.81 18.39 0.69
C ASN A 37 8.00 18.34 -0.29
N LYS A 38 8.92 19.32 -0.17
CA LYS A 38 10.07 19.46 -1.07
C LYS A 38 10.95 18.19 -1.09
N ALA A 39 11.16 17.54 0.06
CA ALA A 39 12.00 16.34 0.14
C ALA A 39 11.35 15.13 -0.57
N GLU A 40 10.06 14.93 -0.38
CA GLU A 40 9.28 13.89 -1.07
C GLU A 40 9.25 14.13 -2.58
N TYR A 41 9.07 15.38 -3.00
CA TYR A 41 9.07 15.74 -4.41
C TYR A 41 10.43 15.47 -5.06
N LYS A 42 11.54 15.81 -4.40
CA LYS A 42 12.90 15.49 -4.85
C LYS A 42 13.10 13.98 -5.01
N THR A 43 12.62 13.18 -4.04
CA THR A 43 12.65 11.72 -4.12
C THR A 43 11.86 11.23 -5.34
N PHE A 44 10.67 11.76 -5.57
CA PHE A 44 9.85 11.42 -6.74
C PHE A 44 10.57 11.72 -8.06
N LEU A 45 11.21 12.90 -8.18
CA LEU A 45 11.98 13.26 -9.37
C LEU A 45 13.14 12.29 -9.61
N ALA A 46 13.85 11.88 -8.54
CA ALA A 46 14.95 10.92 -8.66
C ALA A 46 14.45 9.54 -9.15
N LEU A 47 13.30 9.07 -8.66
CA LEU A 47 12.70 7.82 -9.11
C LEU A 47 12.17 7.90 -10.54
N LEU A 48 11.70 9.07 -10.97
CA LEU A 48 11.17 9.30 -12.32
C LEU A 48 12.29 9.52 -13.37
N ASN A 49 13.46 9.98 -12.94
CA ASN A 49 14.55 10.39 -13.82
C ASN A 49 14.94 9.33 -14.88
N PRO A 50 15.06 8.02 -14.60
CA PRO A 50 15.37 7.01 -15.61
C PRO A 50 14.35 6.91 -16.75
N PHE A 51 13.10 7.33 -16.51
CA PHE A 51 12.00 7.24 -17.47
C PHE A 51 11.72 8.56 -18.20
N ALA A 52 12.05 9.68 -17.56
CA ALA A 52 11.76 11.02 -18.08
C ALA A 52 12.88 12.02 -17.71
N PRO A 53 14.13 11.83 -18.19
CA PRO A 53 15.29 12.59 -17.72
C PRO A 53 15.17 14.09 -17.97
N HIS A 54 14.71 14.52 -19.14
CA HIS A 54 14.69 15.96 -19.46
C HIS A 54 13.81 16.78 -18.52
N ILE A 55 12.58 16.31 -18.27
CA ILE A 55 11.65 17.04 -17.39
C ILE A 55 12.10 17.00 -15.93
N THR A 56 12.67 15.88 -15.48
CA THR A 56 13.10 15.75 -14.09
C THR A 56 14.36 16.58 -13.81
N GLU A 57 15.29 16.70 -14.75
CA GLU A 57 16.45 17.59 -14.64
C GLU A 57 16.02 19.06 -14.61
N GLU A 58 15.08 19.48 -15.44
CA GLU A 58 14.55 20.84 -15.43
C GLU A 58 13.88 21.18 -14.09
N LEU A 59 13.01 20.28 -13.60
CA LEU A 59 12.33 20.46 -12.32
C LEU A 59 13.32 20.44 -11.12
N TRP A 60 14.39 19.65 -11.22
CA TRP A 60 15.46 19.61 -10.24
C TRP A 60 16.17 20.96 -10.11
N GLN A 61 16.50 21.59 -11.23
CA GLN A 61 17.09 22.93 -11.26
C GLN A 61 16.12 24.00 -10.72
N GLN A 62 14.84 23.92 -11.07
CA GLN A 62 13.82 24.84 -10.55
C GLN A 62 13.64 24.74 -9.01
N LEU A 63 13.93 23.59 -8.41
CA LEU A 63 13.97 23.42 -6.97
C LEU A 63 15.21 24.07 -6.31
N GLY A 64 16.13 24.62 -7.12
CA GLY A 64 17.38 25.25 -6.64
C GLY A 64 18.49 24.24 -6.33
N GLU A 65 18.35 23.00 -6.81
CA GLU A 65 19.37 21.96 -6.63
C GLU A 65 20.50 22.14 -7.67
N THR A 66 21.73 21.84 -7.26
CA THR A 66 22.91 21.95 -8.10
C THR A 66 23.36 20.58 -8.61
N GLY A 67 23.94 20.55 -9.82
CA GLY A 67 24.36 19.31 -10.47
C GLY A 67 23.20 18.60 -11.15
N LEU A 68 23.55 17.49 -11.82
CA LEU A 68 22.58 16.67 -12.54
C LEU A 68 21.92 15.64 -11.60
N LEU A 69 20.61 15.52 -11.71
CA LEU A 69 19.84 14.50 -10.99
C LEU A 69 20.24 13.09 -11.41
N SER A 70 20.57 12.89 -12.68
CA SER A 70 20.99 11.60 -13.25
C SER A 70 22.26 11.00 -12.63
N VAL A 71 23.10 11.82 -11.99
CA VAL A 71 24.29 11.36 -11.26
C VAL A 71 24.12 11.39 -9.74
N ALA A 72 22.94 11.82 -9.25
CA ALA A 72 22.62 11.79 -7.83
C ALA A 72 22.46 10.36 -7.32
N PRO A 73 22.76 10.09 -6.05
CA PRO A 73 22.57 8.77 -5.48
C PRO A 73 21.08 8.37 -5.51
N TRP A 74 20.83 7.09 -5.80
CA TRP A 74 19.47 6.55 -5.75
C TRP A 74 18.87 6.72 -4.35
N PRO A 75 17.58 7.10 -4.24
CA PRO A 75 16.97 7.28 -2.95
C PRO A 75 17.00 6.01 -2.08
N ALA A 76 17.49 6.13 -0.88
CA ALA A 76 17.48 5.05 0.10
C ALA A 76 16.07 4.85 0.68
N TYR A 77 15.74 3.64 1.07
CA TYR A 77 14.50 3.30 1.77
C TYR A 77 14.78 2.52 3.05
N ASP A 78 13.84 2.62 3.97
CA ASP A 78 13.84 1.87 5.21
C ASP A 78 12.99 0.61 5.04
N GLU A 79 13.60 -0.56 5.10
CA GLU A 79 12.93 -1.85 4.90
C GLU A 79 11.79 -2.04 5.90
N ALA A 80 11.97 -1.63 7.17
CA ALA A 80 10.93 -1.74 8.19
C ALA A 80 9.67 -0.93 7.86
N LYS A 81 9.81 0.14 7.07
CA LYS A 81 8.71 0.99 6.59
C LYS A 81 8.13 0.57 5.25
N THR A 82 8.61 -0.50 4.65
CA THR A 82 8.04 -1.07 3.41
C THR A 82 6.94 -2.08 3.71
N VAL A 83 6.89 -2.63 4.91
CA VAL A 83 5.85 -3.55 5.35
C VAL A 83 4.55 -2.77 5.57
N GLU A 84 3.45 -3.25 5.04
CA GLU A 84 2.13 -2.68 5.35
C GLU A 84 1.82 -2.88 6.83
N SER A 85 1.64 -1.77 7.54
CA SER A 85 1.24 -1.82 8.95
C SER A 85 -0.21 -2.30 9.12
N THR A 86 -1.02 -2.21 8.06
CA THR A 86 -2.42 -2.64 8.06
C THR A 86 -2.77 -3.39 6.78
N VAL A 87 -3.51 -4.48 6.90
CA VAL A 87 -4.10 -5.25 5.79
C VAL A 87 -5.61 -5.16 5.83
N GLU A 88 -6.20 -5.02 4.67
CA GLU A 88 -7.65 -5.17 4.52
C GLU A 88 -8.01 -6.65 4.35
N MET A 89 -8.87 -7.15 5.23
CA MET A 89 -9.37 -8.51 5.18
C MET A 89 -10.85 -8.52 4.85
N ALA A 90 -11.26 -9.31 3.87
CA ALA A 90 -12.66 -9.51 3.55
C ALA A 90 -13.35 -10.37 4.62
N VAL A 91 -14.53 -9.94 5.09
CA VAL A 91 -15.35 -10.72 6.02
C VAL A 91 -16.51 -11.35 5.28
N GLN A 92 -16.61 -12.67 5.40
CA GLN A 92 -17.69 -13.46 4.81
C GLN A 92 -18.54 -14.14 5.88
N VAL A 93 -19.82 -14.31 5.58
CA VAL A 93 -20.75 -15.13 6.37
C VAL A 93 -21.32 -16.18 5.41
N ASN A 94 -21.10 -17.44 5.71
CA ASN A 94 -21.45 -18.59 4.83
C ASN A 94 -20.96 -18.40 3.38
N GLY A 95 -19.72 -17.88 3.23
CA GLY A 95 -19.10 -17.65 1.92
C GLY A 95 -19.56 -16.39 1.18
N LYS A 96 -20.53 -15.62 1.71
CA LYS A 96 -20.99 -14.36 1.12
C LYS A 96 -20.28 -13.17 1.77
N LEU A 97 -19.66 -12.30 0.97
CA LEU A 97 -19.02 -11.09 1.44
C LEU A 97 -20.03 -10.18 2.17
N LYS A 98 -19.69 -9.76 3.39
CA LYS A 98 -20.52 -8.90 4.23
C LYS A 98 -19.84 -7.58 4.61
N GLY A 99 -18.51 -7.57 4.68
CA GLY A 99 -17.76 -6.38 5.04
C GLY A 99 -16.27 -6.52 4.75
N THR A 100 -15.52 -5.48 5.09
CA THR A 100 -14.06 -5.47 5.01
C THR A 100 -13.54 -4.83 6.30
N ILE A 101 -12.59 -5.47 6.95
CA ILE A 101 -11.95 -4.97 8.17
C ILE A 101 -10.50 -4.60 7.88
N LYS A 102 -10.00 -3.58 8.57
CA LYS A 102 -8.60 -3.17 8.52
C LYS A 102 -7.92 -3.59 9.83
N LEU A 103 -6.89 -4.39 9.72
CA LEU A 103 -6.13 -4.89 10.85
C LEU A 103 -4.64 -4.70 10.65
N ALA A 104 -3.88 -4.66 11.73
CA ALA A 104 -2.43 -4.71 11.66
C ALA A 104 -1.99 -6.00 10.94
N ALA A 105 -0.93 -5.91 10.13
CA ALA A 105 -0.45 -7.05 9.32
C ALA A 105 0.00 -8.24 10.18
N ASP A 106 0.38 -7.95 11.44
CA ASP A 106 0.80 -8.92 12.47
C ASP A 106 -0.33 -9.31 13.44
N ALA A 107 -1.58 -8.84 13.17
CA ALA A 107 -2.73 -9.19 14.00
C ALA A 107 -2.95 -10.70 14.03
N ASP A 108 -3.19 -11.23 15.22
CA ASP A 108 -3.46 -12.64 15.40
C ASP A 108 -4.87 -13.04 14.89
N LYS A 109 -5.13 -14.34 14.87
CA LYS A 109 -6.42 -14.86 14.40
C LYS A 109 -7.59 -14.38 15.24
N GLN A 110 -7.36 -14.22 16.55
CA GLN A 110 -8.40 -13.80 17.47
C GLN A 110 -8.79 -12.34 17.23
N ALA A 111 -7.81 -11.45 17.07
CA ALA A 111 -8.06 -10.05 16.73
C ALA A 111 -8.84 -9.89 15.41
N ALA A 112 -8.55 -10.76 14.41
CA ALA A 112 -9.28 -10.76 13.14
C ALA A 112 -10.74 -11.20 13.31
N ILE A 113 -11.02 -12.17 14.18
CA ILE A 113 -12.37 -12.63 14.49
C ILE A 113 -13.14 -11.56 15.24
N ASP A 114 -12.53 -10.97 16.27
CA ASP A 114 -13.16 -9.94 17.10
C ASP A 114 -13.52 -8.70 16.27
N ALA A 115 -12.61 -8.26 15.39
CA ALA A 115 -12.89 -7.16 14.49
C ALA A 115 -13.98 -7.50 13.46
N ALA A 116 -14.02 -8.74 12.96
CA ALA A 116 -15.07 -9.19 12.05
C ALA A 116 -16.45 -9.21 12.74
N LEU A 117 -16.50 -9.61 14.00
CA LEU A 117 -17.75 -9.62 14.81
C LEU A 117 -18.21 -8.21 15.22
N ALA A 118 -17.31 -7.23 15.27
CA ALA A 118 -17.63 -5.83 15.56
C ALA A 118 -18.23 -5.08 14.34
N GLU A 119 -18.10 -5.63 13.13
CA GLU A 119 -18.62 -5.01 11.91
C GLU A 119 -20.16 -5.10 11.86
N GLU A 120 -20.86 -3.96 11.78
CA GLU A 120 -22.33 -3.87 11.82
C GLU A 120 -23.02 -4.80 10.81
N LYS A 121 -22.51 -4.83 9.55
CA LYS A 121 -23.09 -5.69 8.49
C LYS A 121 -22.93 -7.17 8.77
N VAL A 122 -21.89 -7.53 9.52
CA VAL A 122 -21.65 -8.90 9.95
C VAL A 122 -22.56 -9.24 11.12
N GLN A 123 -22.73 -8.33 12.09
CA GLN A 123 -23.65 -8.50 13.22
C GLN A 123 -25.07 -8.78 12.74
N HIS A 124 -25.59 -7.96 11.82
CA HIS A 124 -26.91 -8.20 11.22
C HIS A 124 -27.00 -9.54 10.47
N ALA A 125 -25.91 -10.00 9.86
CA ALA A 125 -25.91 -11.25 9.11
C ALA A 125 -25.87 -12.51 10.00
N ILE A 126 -25.39 -12.37 11.25
CA ILE A 126 -25.29 -13.45 12.24
C ILE A 126 -26.38 -13.37 13.31
N GLU A 127 -27.21 -12.31 13.31
CA GLU A 127 -28.28 -12.11 14.28
C GLU A 127 -29.23 -13.31 14.28
N GLY A 128 -29.47 -13.88 15.47
CA GLY A 128 -30.33 -15.07 15.64
C GLY A 128 -29.71 -16.39 15.14
N LYS A 129 -28.44 -16.41 14.78
CA LYS A 129 -27.74 -17.61 14.28
C LYS A 129 -26.59 -18.01 15.20
N GLN A 130 -26.26 -19.29 15.20
CA GLN A 130 -25.16 -19.82 15.99
C GLN A 130 -23.92 -19.99 15.11
N ILE A 131 -22.78 -19.43 15.56
CA ILE A 131 -21.51 -19.59 14.84
C ILE A 131 -21.01 -21.01 15.04
N VAL A 132 -20.94 -21.79 13.98
CA VAL A 132 -20.51 -23.19 13.99
C VAL A 132 -19.00 -23.31 13.72
N LYS A 133 -18.45 -22.46 12.87
CA LYS A 133 -17.04 -22.49 12.49
C LYS A 133 -16.52 -21.11 12.11
N GLN A 134 -15.28 -20.84 12.49
CA GLN A 134 -14.56 -19.62 12.13
C GLN A 134 -13.30 -19.99 11.34
N ILE A 135 -13.17 -19.49 10.12
CA ILE A 135 -12.04 -19.77 9.23
C ILE A 135 -11.33 -18.44 8.96
N VAL A 136 -10.09 -18.34 9.39
CA VAL A 136 -9.26 -17.15 9.17
C VAL A 136 -8.09 -17.52 8.29
N VAL A 137 -7.96 -16.82 7.17
CA VAL A 137 -6.77 -16.83 6.32
C VAL A 137 -6.06 -15.50 6.55
N PRO A 138 -4.91 -15.50 7.24
CA PRO A 138 -4.21 -14.27 7.59
C PRO A 138 -3.96 -13.37 6.37
N GLY A 139 -4.21 -12.07 6.53
CA GLY A 139 -4.01 -11.08 5.48
C GLY A 139 -4.97 -11.15 4.29
N LYS A 140 -6.00 -12.02 4.33
CA LYS A 140 -6.92 -12.19 3.18
C LYS A 140 -8.39 -12.17 3.57
N ILE A 141 -8.82 -13.11 4.41
CA ILE A 141 -10.24 -13.34 4.61
C ILE A 141 -10.56 -13.91 6.00
N VAL A 142 -11.70 -13.47 6.55
CA VAL A 142 -12.36 -14.11 7.69
C VAL A 142 -13.71 -14.63 7.21
N ASN A 143 -13.97 -15.93 7.35
CA ASN A 143 -15.25 -16.53 7.01
C ASN A 143 -15.91 -17.12 8.25
N LEU A 144 -17.09 -16.61 8.60
CA LEU A 144 -17.92 -17.07 9.70
C LEU A 144 -19.00 -18.00 9.14
N VAL A 145 -18.96 -19.25 9.56
CA VAL A 145 -20.00 -20.24 9.20
C VAL A 145 -21.04 -20.25 10.31
N VAL A 146 -22.27 -19.91 9.95
CA VAL A 146 -23.40 -19.83 10.89
C VAL A 146 -24.53 -20.77 10.46
N LYS A 147 -25.27 -21.27 11.45
CA LYS A 147 -26.43 -22.13 11.28
C LYS A 147 -27.65 -21.53 11.97
#